data_895118e21117b2342724dd249f685712
#
_entry.id   895118e21117b2342724dd249f685712
#
_cell.length_a   1.000
_cell.length_b   1.000
_cell.length_c   1.000
_cell.angle_alpha   90.00
_cell.angle_beta   90.00
_cell.angle_gamma   90.00
#
_symmetry.space_group_name_H-M   'P 1'
#
loop_
_entity.id
_entity.type
_entity.pdbx_description
1 polymer ?
#
loop_
_entity_poly.entity_id
_entity_poly.type
_entity_poly.pdbx_seq_one_letter_code
_entity_poly.pdbx_strand_id
1 'polypeptide(L)'
;MDRVQYEPTPMKSVSMRANNTRREFFSKSKGGPMVWRNLFFPTEILNALGVKMLTLETYAALFARNYKRTKKALDIAAYKGFAGETCSFLRVLEGTELPQPAFGVSTSQPCQQGERIFQDLARQYNFTDRFYSLHTPINADDPYSVDQIAEGLQEAVYLMEKALGMKMDPARLAEACELSNQAAELSKRCNELRWTSPPLIRGAEGVYSAVLFSQLWGRQELIDIQKQFHDELCRKKEWAEKHYRIEDTHRLLWLHLPPFYDTKVLDYIETVCNAPIVFEEVNFVDWDRLDPADPYRSLARKLLTVGYLDPKLRVHYILETAKKAQLNGCILYNHGFGRCSLSDSCFAKHLREELDNVGLPLLTLDGDCMDPTTDPCSTLTKISSFTESLNAKKFGNMFGRIKGA
;
A
#
# COMPACT_ATOMS: atom_id res chain seq x y z
N MET A 1 -11.14 -38.53 5.64
CA MET A 1 -11.38 -37.58 4.55
C MET A 1 -10.21 -36.59 4.58
N ASP A 2 -9.34 -36.68 3.60
CA ASP A 2 -8.19 -35.78 3.51
C ASP A 2 -8.69 -34.34 3.35
N ARG A 3 -8.29 -33.46 4.26
CA ARG A 3 -8.59 -32.04 4.18
C ARG A 3 -7.84 -31.50 2.96
N VAL A 4 -8.55 -31.32 1.85
CA VAL A 4 -7.96 -30.63 0.68
C VAL A 4 -7.71 -29.19 1.11
N GLN A 5 -6.46 -28.82 1.24
CA GLN A 5 -6.06 -27.47 1.56
C GLN A 5 -6.40 -26.56 0.37
N TYR A 6 -7.23 -25.56 0.58
CA TYR A 6 -7.55 -24.59 -0.46
C TYR A 6 -6.33 -23.72 -0.75
N GLU A 7 -5.88 -23.73 -1.99
CA GLU A 7 -4.81 -22.86 -2.46
C GLU A 7 -5.36 -21.91 -3.54
N PRO A 8 -5.50 -20.61 -3.23
CA PRO A 8 -5.99 -19.65 -4.22
C PRO A 8 -5.07 -19.58 -5.44
N THR A 9 -5.65 -19.70 -6.63
CA THR A 9 -4.89 -19.48 -7.87
C THR A 9 -4.61 -18.00 -8.09
N PRO A 10 -3.48 -17.62 -8.72
CA PRO A 10 -3.15 -16.23 -9.01
C PRO A 10 -4.21 -15.53 -9.86
N MET A 11 -4.39 -14.22 -9.62
CA MET A 11 -5.30 -13.36 -10.38
C MET A 11 -4.68 -12.94 -11.71
N LYS A 12 -5.39 -13.18 -12.81
CA LYS A 12 -4.90 -12.80 -14.16
C LYS A 12 -4.80 -11.28 -14.30
N SER A 13 -5.78 -10.54 -13.80
CA SER A 13 -5.80 -9.07 -13.79
C SER A 13 -4.59 -8.47 -13.11
N VAL A 14 -4.21 -8.97 -11.93
CA VAL A 14 -3.02 -8.52 -11.20
C VAL A 14 -1.73 -8.85 -11.96
N SER A 15 -1.63 -10.07 -12.49
CA SER A 15 -0.46 -10.51 -13.28
C SER A 15 -0.29 -9.67 -14.55
N MET A 16 -1.38 -9.37 -15.25
CA MET A 16 -1.39 -8.54 -16.44
C MET A 16 -0.94 -7.11 -16.11
N ARG A 17 -1.47 -6.51 -15.05
CA ARG A 17 -1.07 -5.16 -14.62
C ARG A 17 0.40 -5.12 -14.20
N ALA A 18 0.89 -6.12 -13.48
CA ALA A 18 2.31 -6.20 -13.12
C ALA A 18 3.23 -6.17 -14.35
N ASN A 19 2.87 -6.90 -15.40
CA ASN A 19 3.62 -6.89 -16.65
C ASN A 19 3.56 -5.53 -17.38
N ASN A 20 2.39 -4.88 -17.38
CA ASN A 20 2.24 -3.54 -17.95
C ASN A 20 3.06 -2.51 -17.19
N THR A 21 2.99 -2.49 -15.86
CA THR A 21 3.78 -1.59 -15.01
C THR A 21 5.28 -1.74 -15.26
N ARG A 22 5.78 -2.98 -15.38
CA ARG A 22 7.18 -3.20 -15.73
C ARG A 22 7.54 -2.62 -17.09
N ARG A 23 6.67 -2.80 -18.10
CA ARG A 23 6.89 -2.19 -19.43
C ARG A 23 6.90 -0.68 -19.36
N GLU A 24 5.98 -0.05 -18.62
CA GLU A 24 5.91 1.40 -18.44
C GLU A 24 7.18 1.97 -17.79
N PHE A 25 7.68 1.32 -16.73
CA PHE A 25 8.85 1.80 -15.99
C PHE A 25 10.16 1.58 -16.73
N PHE A 26 10.32 0.47 -17.43
CA PHE A 26 11.59 0.08 -18.06
C PHE A 26 11.60 0.27 -19.58
N SER A 27 10.50 0.67 -20.21
CA SER A 27 10.46 0.92 -21.64
C SER A 27 10.98 2.33 -21.94
N LYS A 28 11.92 2.40 -22.88
CA LYS A 28 12.36 3.66 -23.50
C LYS A 28 11.32 4.22 -24.49
N SER A 29 10.05 3.79 -24.40
CA SER A 29 9.04 4.12 -25.39
C SER A 29 8.71 5.61 -25.43
N LYS A 30 8.44 6.09 -26.65
CA LYS A 30 7.93 7.42 -26.95
C LYS A 30 6.65 7.69 -26.16
N GLY A 31 6.65 8.62 -25.24
CA GLY A 31 5.53 9.08 -24.44
C GLY A 31 5.93 10.41 -23.82
N GLY A 32 4.95 11.14 -23.29
CA GLY A 32 5.13 12.46 -22.69
C GLY A 32 6.26 12.59 -21.67
N PRO A 33 6.46 13.77 -21.12
CA PRO A 33 7.50 14.03 -20.13
C PRO A 33 7.34 13.12 -18.90
N MET A 34 8.45 12.63 -18.36
CA MET A 34 8.47 11.80 -17.16
C MET A 34 8.40 12.69 -15.91
N VAL A 35 7.41 12.45 -15.06
CA VAL A 35 7.33 13.08 -13.75
C VAL A 35 7.60 12.05 -12.66
N TRP A 36 8.57 12.33 -11.80
CA TRP A 36 8.77 11.54 -10.59
C TRP A 36 7.78 11.97 -9.52
N ARG A 37 7.21 11.01 -8.81
CA ARG A 37 6.35 11.28 -7.67
C ARG A 37 6.63 10.32 -6.50
N ASN A 38 6.30 10.74 -5.28
CA ASN A 38 6.14 9.82 -4.18
C ASN A 38 4.76 9.14 -4.23
N LEU A 39 4.57 8.11 -3.41
CA LEU A 39 3.35 7.30 -3.39
C LEU A 39 2.08 8.12 -3.07
N PHE A 40 2.21 9.21 -2.32
CA PHE A 40 1.08 9.95 -1.76
C PHE A 40 0.60 11.13 -2.64
N PHE A 41 1.42 11.67 -3.53
CA PHE A 41 0.97 12.75 -4.42
C PHE A 41 -0.16 12.25 -5.34
N PRO A 42 -1.28 12.99 -5.52
CA PRO A 42 -2.44 12.53 -6.26
C PRO A 42 -2.14 12.20 -7.72
N THR A 43 -2.42 10.96 -8.13
CA THR A 43 -2.25 10.53 -9.53
C THR A 43 -3.26 11.14 -10.46
N GLU A 44 -4.43 11.53 -9.96
CA GLU A 44 -5.49 12.19 -10.72
C GLU A 44 -4.96 13.43 -11.47
N ILE A 45 -4.15 14.25 -10.79
CA ILE A 45 -3.51 15.43 -11.37
C ILE A 45 -2.57 15.04 -12.50
N LEU A 46 -1.68 14.08 -12.27
CA LEU A 46 -0.69 13.65 -13.26
C LEU A 46 -1.34 12.96 -14.47
N ASN A 47 -2.38 12.16 -14.21
CA ASN A 47 -3.15 11.51 -15.26
C ASN A 47 -3.97 12.51 -16.09
N ALA A 48 -4.56 13.53 -15.46
CA ALA A 48 -5.25 14.61 -16.16
C ALA A 48 -4.30 15.45 -17.03
N LEU A 49 -3.09 15.72 -16.56
CA LEU A 49 -2.03 16.36 -17.36
C LEU A 49 -1.55 15.49 -18.52
N GLY A 50 -1.74 14.17 -18.46
CA GLY A 50 -1.28 13.23 -19.51
C GLY A 50 0.23 13.02 -19.51
N VAL A 51 0.89 13.21 -18.37
CA VAL A 51 2.32 12.96 -18.21
C VAL A 51 2.59 11.48 -17.90
N LYS A 52 3.79 11.01 -18.21
CA LYS A 52 4.28 9.75 -17.67
C LYS A 52 4.66 9.95 -16.21
N MET A 53 4.33 8.99 -15.36
CA MET A 53 4.75 9.05 -13.96
C MET A 53 5.65 7.87 -13.59
N LEU A 54 6.61 8.14 -12.72
CA LEU A 54 7.39 7.14 -12.01
C LEU A 54 7.17 7.33 -10.51
N THR A 55 6.42 6.42 -9.89
CA THR A 55 6.31 6.38 -8.44
C THR A 55 7.54 5.68 -7.90
N LEU A 56 8.37 6.42 -7.18
CA LEU A 56 9.69 5.98 -6.78
C LEU A 56 9.64 4.78 -5.83
N GLU A 57 8.73 4.77 -4.87
CA GLU A 57 8.57 3.64 -3.94
C GLU A 57 8.07 2.39 -4.66
N THR A 58 7.15 2.53 -5.62
CA THR A 58 6.69 1.38 -6.43
C THR A 58 7.82 0.83 -7.30
N TYR A 59 8.65 1.71 -7.87
CA TYR A 59 9.84 1.31 -8.61
C TYR A 59 10.80 0.51 -7.72
N ALA A 60 11.09 1.00 -6.52
CA ALA A 60 11.92 0.31 -5.53
C ALA A 60 11.33 -1.06 -5.16
N ALA A 61 10.03 -1.14 -4.88
CA ALA A 61 9.34 -2.39 -4.53
C ALA A 61 9.44 -3.44 -5.65
N LEU A 62 9.27 -3.04 -6.91
CA LEU A 62 9.45 -3.95 -8.05
C LEU A 62 10.91 -4.38 -8.24
N PHE A 63 11.85 -3.51 -7.89
CA PHE A 63 13.28 -3.78 -7.94
C PHE A 63 13.70 -4.82 -6.89
N ALA A 64 13.07 -4.82 -5.71
CA ALA A 64 13.38 -5.71 -4.58
C ALA A 64 13.33 -7.20 -4.91
N ARG A 65 12.50 -7.61 -5.86
CA ARG A 65 12.39 -9.02 -6.29
C ARG A 65 13.66 -9.60 -6.90
N ASN A 66 14.62 -8.76 -7.23
CA ASN A 66 15.94 -9.19 -7.69
C ASN A 66 16.97 -8.96 -6.59
N TYR A 67 17.20 -9.97 -5.76
CA TYR A 67 18.13 -9.95 -4.63
C TYR A 67 19.49 -9.33 -4.98
N LYS A 68 20.14 -9.80 -6.08
CA LYS A 68 21.46 -9.34 -6.46
C LYS A 68 21.48 -7.84 -6.80
N ARG A 69 20.45 -7.37 -7.49
CA ARG A 69 20.32 -5.95 -7.84
C ARG A 69 20.05 -5.09 -6.61
N THR A 70 19.16 -5.54 -5.73
CA THR A 70 18.83 -4.83 -4.50
C THR A 70 20.03 -4.70 -3.59
N LYS A 71 20.76 -5.81 -3.36
CA LYS A 71 21.99 -5.80 -2.57
C LYS A 71 23.01 -4.82 -3.16
N LYS A 72 23.25 -4.89 -4.47
CA LYS A 72 24.17 -3.96 -5.16
C LYS A 72 23.75 -2.49 -4.97
N ALA A 73 22.46 -2.18 -5.06
CA ALA A 73 21.95 -0.83 -4.86
C ALA A 73 22.17 -0.36 -3.42
N LEU A 74 21.90 -1.22 -2.44
CA LEU A 74 22.15 -0.91 -1.02
C LEU A 74 23.64 -0.70 -0.73
N ASP A 75 24.54 -1.50 -1.33
CA ASP A 75 25.99 -1.35 -1.21
C ASP A 75 26.46 -0.02 -1.82
N ILE A 76 25.92 0.38 -2.99
CA ILE A 76 26.22 1.68 -3.62
C ILE A 76 25.73 2.84 -2.73
N ALA A 77 24.54 2.76 -2.18
CA ALA A 77 24.01 3.78 -1.28
C ALA A 77 24.90 3.93 -0.02
N ALA A 78 25.33 2.80 0.57
CA ALA A 78 26.27 2.82 1.69
C ALA A 78 27.61 3.46 1.31
N TYR A 79 28.15 3.17 0.11
CA TYR A 79 29.37 3.80 -0.41
C TYR A 79 29.20 5.32 -0.60
N LYS A 80 28.01 5.79 -0.99
CA LYS A 80 27.65 7.21 -1.05
C LYS A 80 27.48 7.88 0.31
N GLY A 81 27.56 7.13 1.41
CA GLY A 81 27.47 7.64 2.78
C GLY A 81 26.05 7.57 3.40
N PHE A 82 25.10 6.92 2.75
CA PHE A 82 23.77 6.69 3.37
C PHE A 82 23.87 5.65 4.47
N ALA A 83 23.48 6.05 5.68
CA ALA A 83 23.51 5.17 6.84
C ALA A 83 22.55 3.97 6.69
N GLY A 84 22.89 2.84 7.32
CA GLY A 84 22.07 1.63 7.33
C GLY A 84 20.68 1.85 7.93
N GLU A 85 20.54 2.85 8.79
CA GLU A 85 19.30 3.29 9.44
C GLU A 85 18.35 4.03 8.48
N THR A 86 18.86 4.55 7.37
CA THR A 86 18.00 5.16 6.34
C THR A 86 17.12 4.07 5.72
N CYS A 87 15.85 4.41 5.46
CA CYS A 87 14.88 3.50 4.87
C CYS A 87 15.44 2.80 3.61
N SER A 88 15.35 1.49 3.54
CA SER A 88 15.92 0.69 2.46
C SER A 88 15.27 0.96 1.09
N PHE A 89 13.98 1.33 1.04
CA PHE A 89 13.37 1.82 -0.21
C PHE A 89 14.15 2.98 -0.80
N LEU A 90 14.50 3.93 0.04
CA LEU A 90 15.18 5.15 -0.34
C LEU A 90 16.64 4.87 -0.70
N ARG A 91 17.33 4.03 0.08
CA ARG A 91 18.70 3.58 -0.23
C ARG A 91 18.77 2.84 -1.57
N VAL A 92 17.76 2.03 -1.91
CA VAL A 92 17.69 1.37 -3.22
C VAL A 92 17.58 2.39 -4.35
N LEU A 93 16.80 3.46 -4.19
CA LEU A 93 16.69 4.53 -5.18
C LEU A 93 18.02 5.25 -5.36
N GLU A 94 18.72 5.55 -4.27
CA GLU A 94 20.04 6.19 -4.29
C GLU A 94 21.14 5.33 -4.94
N GLY A 95 21.01 4.03 -4.83
CA GLY A 95 21.96 3.08 -5.43
C GLY A 95 21.60 2.60 -6.83
N THR A 96 20.53 3.13 -7.43
CA THR A 96 20.01 2.69 -8.72
C THR A 96 20.00 3.84 -9.72
N GLU A 97 20.31 3.56 -10.99
CA GLU A 97 20.11 4.51 -12.07
C GLU A 97 18.62 4.63 -12.41
N LEU A 98 18.09 5.84 -12.30
CA LEU A 98 16.69 6.16 -12.57
C LEU A 98 16.54 6.87 -13.92
N PRO A 99 15.40 6.72 -14.62
CA PRO A 99 15.10 7.48 -15.82
C PRO A 99 15.10 8.99 -15.53
N GLN A 100 15.71 9.80 -16.39
CA GLN A 100 15.80 11.25 -16.23
C GLN A 100 14.38 11.87 -16.14
N PRO A 101 14.05 12.61 -15.08
CA PRO A 101 12.76 13.28 -14.96
C PRO A 101 12.71 14.60 -15.70
N ALA A 102 11.54 14.97 -16.19
CA ALA A 102 11.24 16.31 -16.64
C ALA A 102 10.77 17.23 -15.49
N PHE A 103 10.12 16.62 -14.48
CA PHE A 103 9.68 17.28 -13.26
C PHE A 103 9.59 16.26 -12.11
N GLY A 104 9.55 16.75 -10.86
CA GLY A 104 9.35 15.92 -9.68
C GLY A 104 8.38 16.53 -8.70
N VAL A 105 7.50 15.70 -8.11
CA VAL A 105 6.57 16.09 -7.05
C VAL A 105 6.64 15.12 -5.88
N SER A 106 6.55 15.64 -4.67
CA SER A 106 6.42 14.84 -3.46
C SER A 106 5.47 15.50 -2.47
N THR A 107 5.10 14.78 -1.43
CA THR A 107 4.44 15.32 -0.23
C THR A 107 5.39 15.26 0.94
N SER A 108 5.35 16.23 1.87
CA SER A 108 6.20 16.26 3.06
C SER A 108 5.82 15.19 4.09
N GLN A 109 4.58 14.74 4.06
CA GLN A 109 4.02 13.70 4.93
C GLN A 109 3.36 12.61 4.07
N PRO A 110 3.20 11.39 4.60
CA PRO A 110 3.58 10.89 5.93
C PRO A 110 5.05 10.45 6.06
N CYS A 111 5.87 10.59 5.02
CA CYS A 111 7.24 10.08 5.02
C CYS A 111 8.30 11.21 4.88
N GLN A 112 8.78 11.72 6.01
CA GLN A 112 9.82 12.77 6.04
C GLN A 112 11.15 12.31 5.43
N GLN A 113 11.55 11.06 5.63
CA GLN A 113 12.77 10.52 5.00
C GLN A 113 12.62 10.51 3.48
N GLY A 114 11.44 10.15 2.96
CA GLY A 114 11.14 10.16 1.53
C GLY A 114 11.33 11.55 0.95
N GLU A 115 10.75 12.56 1.57
CA GLU A 115 10.91 13.94 1.12
C GLU A 115 12.36 14.36 1.00
N ARG A 116 13.19 14.07 2.03
CA ARG A 116 14.63 14.42 2.03
C ARG A 116 15.41 13.73 0.92
N ILE A 117 15.17 12.44 0.73
CA ILE A 117 15.83 11.68 -0.33
C ILE A 117 15.40 12.16 -1.72
N PHE A 118 14.14 12.50 -1.92
CA PHE A 118 13.66 13.02 -3.20
C PHE A 118 14.29 14.39 -3.54
N GLN A 119 14.50 15.22 -2.52
CA GLN A 119 15.27 16.47 -2.68
C GLN A 119 16.73 16.19 -3.05
N ASP A 120 17.35 15.15 -2.47
CA ASP A 120 18.73 14.78 -2.81
C ASP A 120 18.82 14.21 -4.23
N LEU A 121 17.91 13.32 -4.61
CA LEU A 121 17.79 12.83 -5.99
C LEU A 121 17.58 13.98 -6.98
N ALA A 122 16.79 15.01 -6.62
CA ALA A 122 16.61 16.18 -7.47
C ALA A 122 17.92 16.93 -7.70
N ARG A 123 18.81 17.01 -6.70
CA ARG A 123 20.16 17.56 -6.86
C ARG A 123 21.03 16.67 -7.74
N GLN A 124 21.06 15.36 -7.49
CA GLN A 124 21.90 14.40 -8.24
C GLN A 124 21.53 14.37 -9.74
N TYR A 125 20.27 14.51 -10.06
CA TYR A 125 19.75 14.50 -11.43
C TYR A 125 19.60 15.91 -12.05
N ASN A 126 20.07 16.96 -11.36
CA ASN A 126 20.08 18.36 -11.82
C ASN A 126 18.70 18.88 -12.25
N PHE A 127 17.69 18.71 -11.38
CA PHE A 127 16.34 19.24 -11.63
C PHE A 127 15.67 19.87 -10.39
N THR A 128 16.45 20.40 -9.47
CA THR A 128 15.96 21.07 -8.25
C THR A 128 15.03 22.27 -8.54
N ASP A 129 15.22 22.93 -9.66
CA ASP A 129 14.37 23.99 -10.20
C ASP A 129 13.03 23.49 -10.76
N ARG A 130 12.89 22.19 -10.93
CA ARG A 130 11.73 21.47 -11.44
C ARG A 130 11.24 20.39 -10.47
N PHE A 131 11.47 20.61 -9.18
CA PHE A 131 11.01 19.75 -8.10
C PHE A 131 10.15 20.56 -7.14
N TYR A 132 8.96 20.04 -6.83
CA TYR A 132 8.03 20.63 -5.87
C TYR A 132 7.68 19.66 -4.76
N SER A 133 7.82 20.08 -3.51
CA SER A 133 7.36 19.34 -2.33
C SER A 133 6.11 19.99 -1.78
N LEU A 134 4.97 19.29 -1.91
CA LEU A 134 3.70 19.71 -1.35
C LEU A 134 3.79 19.60 0.18
N HIS A 135 3.64 20.74 0.85
CA HIS A 135 3.53 20.72 2.30
C HIS A 135 2.19 20.12 2.72
N THR A 136 2.26 19.01 3.47
CA THR A 136 1.09 18.32 4.04
C THR A 136 1.17 18.46 5.54
N PRO A 137 0.20 19.15 6.20
CA PRO A 137 0.19 19.29 7.66
C PRO A 137 -0.03 17.93 8.34
N ILE A 138 0.50 17.79 9.56
CA ILE A 138 0.33 16.58 10.38
C ILE A 138 -1.07 16.55 11.00
N ASN A 139 -1.61 17.71 11.31
CA ASN A 139 -2.93 17.83 11.94
C ASN A 139 -4.04 17.96 10.88
N ALA A 140 -4.75 16.85 10.64
CA ALA A 140 -5.88 16.85 9.71
C ALA A 140 -7.11 17.61 10.25
N ASP A 141 -7.21 17.82 11.56
CA ASP A 141 -8.33 18.53 12.21
C ASP A 141 -8.21 20.05 12.09
N ASP A 142 -7.08 20.57 11.61
CA ASP A 142 -6.92 22.00 11.38
C ASP A 142 -7.83 22.44 10.21
N PRO A 143 -8.77 23.40 10.44
CA PRO A 143 -9.72 23.83 9.42
C PRO A 143 -9.06 24.44 8.17
N TYR A 144 -7.83 24.92 8.29
CA TYR A 144 -7.07 25.47 7.16
C TYR A 144 -6.30 24.44 6.36
N SER A 145 -6.15 23.21 6.84
CA SER A 145 -5.36 22.16 6.20
C SER A 145 -5.82 21.84 4.77
N VAL A 146 -7.14 21.79 4.56
CA VAL A 146 -7.72 21.51 3.23
C VAL A 146 -7.37 22.62 2.23
N ASP A 147 -7.51 23.89 2.62
CA ASP A 147 -7.24 25.03 1.75
C ASP A 147 -5.76 25.12 1.43
N GLN A 148 -4.90 24.95 2.42
CA GLN A 148 -3.45 24.97 2.25
C GLN A 148 -2.97 23.88 1.29
N ILE A 149 -3.50 22.66 1.41
CA ILE A 149 -3.13 21.57 0.49
C ILE A 149 -3.68 21.84 -0.90
N ALA A 150 -4.92 22.34 -1.02
CA ALA A 150 -5.53 22.64 -2.31
C ALA A 150 -4.75 23.73 -3.07
N GLU A 151 -4.34 24.79 -2.40
CA GLU A 151 -3.47 25.84 -2.94
C GLU A 151 -2.11 25.27 -3.37
N GLY A 152 -1.50 24.43 -2.55
CA GLY A 152 -0.24 23.76 -2.90
C GLY A 152 -0.37 22.80 -4.10
N LEU A 153 -1.49 22.11 -4.27
CA LEU A 153 -1.76 21.29 -5.46
C LEU A 153 -1.91 22.16 -6.71
N GLN A 154 -2.59 23.32 -6.61
CA GLN A 154 -2.70 24.29 -7.71
C GLN A 154 -1.33 24.87 -8.08
N GLU A 155 -0.48 25.17 -7.09
CA GLU A 155 0.89 25.63 -7.32
C GLU A 155 1.73 24.55 -8.01
N ALA A 156 1.63 23.30 -7.56
CA ALA A 156 2.31 22.18 -8.21
C ALA A 156 1.92 22.06 -9.70
N VAL A 157 0.64 22.20 -10.01
CA VAL A 157 0.14 22.20 -11.40
C VAL A 157 0.70 23.37 -12.17
N TYR A 158 0.65 24.58 -11.64
CA TYR A 158 1.20 25.77 -12.29
C TYR A 158 2.70 25.63 -12.63
N LEU A 159 3.47 25.10 -11.67
CA LEU A 159 4.92 24.87 -11.89
C LEU A 159 5.19 23.77 -12.93
N MET A 160 4.40 22.69 -12.92
CA MET A 160 4.46 21.64 -13.96
C MET A 160 4.09 22.20 -15.34
N GLU A 161 3.02 22.97 -15.45
CA GLU A 161 2.62 23.62 -16.71
C GLU A 161 3.76 24.45 -17.30
N LYS A 162 4.37 25.28 -16.47
CA LYS A 162 5.48 26.13 -16.86
C LYS A 162 6.72 25.35 -17.30
N ALA A 163 7.07 24.30 -16.54
CA ALA A 163 8.27 23.51 -16.81
C ALA A 163 8.11 22.57 -18.00
N LEU A 164 6.90 22.04 -18.24
CA LEU A 164 6.63 21.05 -19.27
C LEU A 164 6.05 21.64 -20.55
N GLY A 165 5.71 22.95 -20.56
CA GLY A 165 5.04 23.58 -21.70
C GLY A 165 3.65 23.03 -21.98
N MET A 166 2.95 22.54 -20.95
CA MET A 166 1.63 21.94 -21.03
C MET A 166 0.62 22.79 -20.28
N LYS A 167 -0.68 22.52 -20.50
CA LYS A 167 -1.76 23.15 -19.73
C LYS A 167 -2.69 22.09 -19.17
N MET A 168 -3.09 22.28 -17.92
CA MET A 168 -4.15 21.49 -17.30
C MET A 168 -5.49 21.87 -17.93
N ASP A 169 -6.18 20.88 -18.47
CA ASP A 169 -7.57 21.01 -18.84
C ASP A 169 -8.45 20.72 -17.60
N PRO A 170 -9.22 21.71 -17.10
CA PRO A 170 -10.09 21.49 -15.94
C PRO A 170 -11.10 20.36 -16.15
N ALA A 171 -11.58 20.17 -17.39
CA ALA A 171 -12.52 19.09 -17.69
C ALA A 171 -11.86 17.69 -17.52
N ARG A 172 -10.59 17.55 -17.91
CA ARG A 172 -9.85 16.30 -17.71
C ARG A 172 -9.56 16.02 -16.23
N LEU A 173 -9.33 17.05 -15.42
CA LEU A 173 -9.15 16.88 -13.98
C LEU A 173 -10.47 16.47 -13.31
N ALA A 174 -11.59 17.11 -13.69
CA ALA A 174 -12.93 16.73 -13.23
C ALA A 174 -13.26 15.28 -13.62
N GLU A 175 -12.98 14.87 -14.87
CA GLU A 175 -13.12 13.50 -15.34
C GLU A 175 -12.25 12.53 -14.52
N ALA A 176 -11.00 12.86 -14.23
CA ALA A 176 -10.11 12.04 -13.42
C ALA A 176 -10.66 11.83 -12.00
N CYS A 177 -11.26 12.83 -11.38
CA CYS A 177 -11.94 12.69 -10.09
C CYS A 177 -13.14 11.72 -10.19
N GLU A 178 -13.97 11.84 -11.22
CA GLU A 178 -15.11 10.95 -11.41
C GLU A 178 -14.68 9.49 -11.69
N LEU A 179 -13.63 9.28 -12.48
CA LEU A 179 -13.04 7.96 -12.69
C LEU A 179 -12.49 7.36 -11.38
N SER A 180 -11.87 8.18 -10.53
CA SER A 180 -11.43 7.75 -9.20
C SER A 180 -12.61 7.35 -8.31
N ASN A 181 -13.72 8.08 -8.34
CA ASN A 181 -14.94 7.74 -7.61
C ASN A 181 -15.48 6.36 -8.02
N GLN A 182 -15.59 6.11 -9.33
CA GLN A 182 -16.07 4.83 -9.85
C GLN A 182 -15.12 3.69 -9.47
N ALA A 183 -13.82 3.92 -9.55
CA ALA A 183 -12.81 2.95 -9.15
C ALA A 183 -12.86 2.66 -7.63
N ALA A 184 -13.11 3.68 -6.79
CA ALA A 184 -13.25 3.51 -5.36
C ALA A 184 -14.43 2.61 -5.00
N GLU A 185 -15.59 2.79 -5.63
CA GLU A 185 -16.74 1.92 -5.43
C GLU A 185 -16.48 0.47 -5.85
N LEU A 186 -15.78 0.25 -6.96
CA LEU A 186 -15.36 -1.10 -7.38
C LEU A 186 -14.36 -1.71 -6.39
N SER A 187 -13.39 -0.92 -5.90
CA SER A 187 -12.44 -1.37 -4.88
C SER A 187 -13.15 -1.84 -3.63
N LYS A 188 -14.11 -1.07 -3.12
CA LYS A 188 -14.91 -1.45 -1.93
C LYS A 188 -15.63 -2.78 -2.15
N ARG A 189 -16.29 -2.97 -3.29
CA ARG A 189 -16.96 -4.24 -3.65
C ARG A 189 -15.97 -5.41 -3.74
N CYS A 190 -14.79 -5.19 -4.34
CA CYS A 190 -13.75 -6.21 -4.39
C CYS A 190 -13.26 -6.59 -2.98
N ASN A 191 -13.08 -5.61 -2.09
CA ASN A 191 -12.69 -5.84 -0.71
C ASN A 191 -13.74 -6.65 0.06
N GLU A 192 -15.03 -6.34 -0.09
CA GLU A 192 -16.13 -7.11 0.52
C GLU A 192 -16.13 -8.58 0.06
N LEU A 193 -15.90 -8.84 -1.23
CA LEU A 193 -15.77 -10.21 -1.74
C LEU A 193 -14.57 -10.94 -1.14
N ARG A 194 -13.46 -10.25 -0.87
CA ARG A 194 -12.27 -10.83 -0.27
C ARG A 194 -12.47 -11.23 1.19
N TRP A 195 -13.43 -10.63 1.89
CA TRP A 195 -13.77 -10.99 3.28
C TRP A 195 -14.58 -12.28 3.41
N THR A 196 -14.82 -12.99 2.33
CA THR A 196 -15.49 -14.29 2.37
C THR A 196 -14.58 -15.41 2.89
N SER A 197 -15.17 -16.54 3.29
CA SER A 197 -14.46 -17.76 3.64
C SER A 197 -14.81 -18.88 2.63
N PRO A 198 -13.82 -19.59 2.09
CA PRO A 198 -12.37 -19.37 2.24
C PRO A 198 -11.87 -18.11 1.51
N PRO A 199 -10.65 -17.63 1.81
CA PRO A 199 -10.08 -16.45 1.16
C PRO A 199 -9.87 -16.71 -0.34
N LEU A 200 -10.22 -15.74 -1.18
CA LEU A 200 -10.22 -15.90 -2.64
C LEU A 200 -8.87 -15.60 -3.30
N ILE A 201 -8.01 -14.87 -2.61
CA ILE A 201 -6.65 -14.54 -3.03
C ILE A 201 -5.69 -14.66 -1.86
N ARG A 202 -4.39 -14.75 -2.14
CA ARG A 202 -3.35 -14.70 -1.12
C ARG A 202 -3.06 -13.27 -0.68
N GLY A 203 -2.62 -13.08 0.57
CA GLY A 203 -2.27 -11.76 1.11
C GLY A 203 -1.17 -11.06 0.31
N ALA A 204 -0.14 -11.80 -0.13
CA ALA A 204 0.88 -11.23 -1.01
C ALA A 204 0.29 -10.64 -2.30
N GLU A 205 -0.69 -11.28 -2.89
CA GLU A 205 -1.36 -10.80 -4.11
C GLU A 205 -2.24 -9.56 -3.82
N GLY A 206 -2.87 -9.54 -2.65
CA GLY A 206 -3.61 -8.37 -2.16
C GLY A 206 -2.72 -7.14 -2.04
N VAL A 207 -1.54 -7.26 -1.42
CA VAL A 207 -0.57 -6.16 -1.36
C VAL A 207 -0.11 -5.73 -2.75
N TYR A 208 0.25 -6.69 -3.62
CA TYR A 208 0.68 -6.35 -4.98
C TYR A 208 -0.41 -5.65 -5.78
N SER A 209 -1.68 -6.05 -5.64
CA SER A 209 -2.80 -5.37 -6.31
C SER A 209 -2.89 -3.90 -5.88
N ALA A 210 -2.80 -3.62 -4.57
CA ALA A 210 -2.82 -2.24 -4.07
C ALA A 210 -1.69 -1.38 -4.65
N VAL A 211 -0.45 -1.88 -4.60
CA VAL A 211 0.73 -1.17 -5.12
C VAL A 211 0.62 -0.89 -6.61
N LEU A 212 0.13 -1.85 -7.40
CA LEU A 212 -0.01 -1.71 -8.85
C LEU A 212 -1.18 -0.80 -9.24
N PHE A 213 -2.29 -0.89 -8.54
CA PHE A 213 -3.50 -0.12 -8.83
C PHE A 213 -3.37 1.35 -8.39
N SER A 214 -2.55 1.63 -7.36
CA SER A 214 -2.27 3.00 -6.88
C SER A 214 -1.73 3.96 -7.97
N GLN A 215 -1.19 3.42 -9.06
CA GLN A 215 -0.69 4.19 -10.19
C GLN A 215 -1.79 4.72 -11.11
N LEU A 216 -3.02 4.22 -10.97
CA LEU A 216 -4.06 4.34 -11.98
C LEU A 216 -5.27 5.18 -11.56
N TRP A 217 -5.27 5.73 -10.33
CA TRP A 217 -6.35 6.61 -9.90
C TRP A 217 -6.52 7.77 -10.88
N GLY A 218 -7.75 8.03 -11.30
CA GLY A 218 -8.07 9.02 -12.34
C GLY A 218 -7.99 8.48 -13.77
N ARG A 219 -7.88 7.16 -13.99
CA ARG A 219 -7.80 6.54 -15.32
C ARG A 219 -8.89 5.49 -15.53
N GLN A 220 -9.47 5.46 -16.72
CA GLN A 220 -10.40 4.40 -17.13
C GLN A 220 -9.80 3.00 -17.00
N GLU A 221 -8.48 2.87 -17.20
CA GLU A 221 -7.76 1.60 -17.07
C GLU A 221 -7.93 0.96 -15.68
N LEU A 222 -8.00 1.77 -14.59
CA LEU A 222 -8.24 1.24 -13.25
C LEU A 222 -9.61 0.57 -13.14
N ILE A 223 -10.64 1.23 -13.68
CA ILE A 223 -12.01 0.69 -13.70
C ILE A 223 -12.05 -0.64 -14.46
N ASP A 224 -11.41 -0.69 -15.63
CA ASP A 224 -11.41 -1.89 -16.48
C ASP A 224 -10.69 -3.06 -15.80
N ILE A 225 -9.55 -2.82 -15.16
CA ILE A 225 -8.82 -3.85 -14.42
C ILE A 225 -9.60 -4.28 -13.17
N GLN A 226 -10.21 -3.36 -12.44
CA GLN A 226 -10.99 -3.69 -11.25
C GLN A 226 -12.27 -4.45 -11.59
N LYS A 227 -12.91 -4.19 -12.72
CA LYS A 227 -14.01 -5.03 -13.23
C LYS A 227 -13.54 -6.46 -13.48
N GLN A 228 -12.40 -6.64 -14.16
CA GLN A 228 -11.81 -7.96 -14.36
C GLN A 228 -11.47 -8.64 -13.04
N PHE A 229 -10.87 -7.91 -12.12
CA PHE A 229 -10.53 -8.40 -10.78
C PHE A 229 -11.77 -8.84 -10.01
N HIS A 230 -12.84 -8.03 -10.02
CA HIS A 230 -14.14 -8.35 -9.43
C HIS A 230 -14.74 -9.63 -10.03
N ASP A 231 -14.78 -9.74 -11.36
CA ASP A 231 -15.33 -10.91 -12.04
C ASP A 231 -14.53 -12.18 -11.74
N GLU A 232 -13.20 -12.07 -11.59
CA GLU A 232 -12.37 -13.18 -11.16
C GLU A 232 -12.69 -13.59 -9.72
N LEU A 233 -12.89 -12.63 -8.81
CA LEU A 233 -13.31 -12.91 -7.42
C LEU A 233 -14.67 -13.59 -7.36
N CYS A 234 -15.66 -13.13 -8.14
CA CYS A 234 -16.98 -13.74 -8.20
C CYS A 234 -16.90 -15.21 -8.65
N ARG A 235 -16.15 -15.50 -9.73
CA ARG A 235 -15.95 -16.88 -10.20
C ARG A 235 -15.26 -17.76 -9.16
N LYS A 236 -14.26 -17.24 -8.47
CA LYS A 236 -13.57 -17.97 -7.39
C LYS A 236 -14.49 -18.25 -6.22
N LYS A 237 -15.34 -17.28 -5.84
CA LYS A 237 -16.32 -17.44 -4.78
C LYS A 237 -17.33 -18.53 -5.13
N GLU A 238 -17.95 -18.48 -6.31
CA GLU A 238 -18.90 -19.49 -6.78
C GLU A 238 -18.27 -20.90 -6.81
N TRP A 239 -17.02 -20.99 -7.22
CA TRP A 239 -16.30 -22.24 -7.23
C TRP A 239 -16.02 -22.74 -5.82
N ALA A 240 -15.58 -21.87 -4.92
CA ALA A 240 -15.31 -22.19 -3.53
C ALA A 240 -16.57 -22.68 -2.80
N GLU A 241 -17.70 -21.99 -2.96
CA GLU A 241 -19.00 -22.36 -2.36
C GLU A 241 -19.46 -23.78 -2.77
N LYS A 242 -19.13 -24.20 -4.00
CA LYS A 242 -19.50 -25.55 -4.49
C LYS A 242 -18.56 -26.65 -4.03
N HIS A 243 -17.28 -26.35 -3.82
CA HIS A 243 -16.24 -27.36 -3.66
C HIS A 243 -15.60 -27.38 -2.26
N TYR A 244 -15.76 -26.31 -1.48
CA TYR A 244 -15.13 -26.21 -0.17
C TYR A 244 -16.15 -26.11 0.97
N ARG A 245 -15.83 -26.84 2.05
CA ARG A 245 -16.53 -26.76 3.34
C ARG A 245 -15.49 -26.60 4.45
N ILE A 246 -14.51 -25.73 4.23
CA ILE A 246 -13.45 -25.49 5.21
C ILE A 246 -13.77 -24.20 5.93
N GLU A 247 -13.91 -24.28 7.24
CA GLU A 247 -13.86 -23.10 8.09
C GLU A 247 -12.42 -22.62 8.17
N ASP A 248 -12.16 -21.33 7.92
CA ASP A 248 -10.88 -20.71 8.17
C ASP A 248 -10.52 -20.88 9.65
N THR A 249 -9.32 -21.37 9.93
CA THR A 249 -8.87 -21.54 11.32
C THR A 249 -8.65 -20.20 11.99
N HIS A 250 -8.01 -19.28 11.26
CA HIS A 250 -7.75 -17.91 11.69
C HIS A 250 -7.85 -16.98 10.50
N ARG A 251 -8.31 -15.76 10.72
CA ARG A 251 -8.49 -14.71 9.72
C ARG A 251 -7.67 -13.51 10.15
N LEU A 252 -6.64 -13.17 9.38
CA LEU A 252 -5.67 -12.16 9.79
C LEU A 252 -5.73 -10.92 8.91
N LEU A 253 -5.44 -9.77 9.53
CA LEU A 253 -5.16 -8.50 8.85
C LEU A 253 -3.65 -8.27 8.83
N TRP A 254 -3.13 -7.98 7.65
CA TRP A 254 -1.76 -7.53 7.50
C TRP A 254 -1.68 -6.00 7.50
N LEU A 255 -0.87 -5.46 8.38
CA LEU A 255 -0.66 -4.02 8.53
C LEU A 255 0.71 -3.62 8.00
N HIS A 256 0.76 -2.49 7.31
CA HIS A 256 1.93 -1.97 6.62
C HIS A 256 2.36 -2.84 5.41
N LEU A 257 3.56 -2.59 4.86
CA LEU A 257 4.09 -3.29 3.70
C LEU A 257 4.80 -4.59 4.10
N PRO A 258 4.71 -5.67 3.32
CA PRO A 258 5.45 -6.90 3.56
C PRO A 258 6.88 -6.83 3.01
N PRO A 259 7.73 -7.83 3.27
CA PRO A 259 8.96 -8.04 2.53
C PRO A 259 8.68 -8.18 1.03
N PHE A 260 9.24 -7.28 0.19
CA PHE A 260 9.05 -7.33 -1.27
C PHE A 260 10.06 -8.25 -1.97
N TYR A 261 11.15 -8.60 -1.32
CA TYR A 261 12.17 -9.50 -1.86
C TYR A 261 11.72 -10.97 -1.86
N ASP A 262 10.82 -11.33 -0.95
CA ASP A 262 10.36 -12.71 -0.80
C ASP A 262 8.93 -12.74 -0.24
N THR A 263 8.12 -13.70 -0.70
CA THR A 263 6.77 -13.95 -0.18
C THR A 263 6.74 -14.97 0.96
N LYS A 264 7.89 -15.60 1.31
CA LYS A 264 7.97 -16.72 2.27
C LYS A 264 7.29 -16.43 3.60
N VAL A 265 7.38 -15.21 4.13
CA VAL A 265 6.72 -14.85 5.39
C VAL A 265 5.21 -14.98 5.26
N LEU A 266 4.62 -14.41 4.20
CA LEU A 266 3.18 -14.48 3.95
C LEU A 266 2.75 -15.91 3.60
N ASP A 267 3.50 -16.59 2.74
CA ASP A 267 3.23 -17.98 2.37
C ASP A 267 3.26 -18.89 3.60
N TYR A 268 4.21 -18.71 4.52
CA TYR A 268 4.30 -19.48 5.76
C TYR A 268 3.06 -19.28 6.64
N ILE A 269 2.61 -18.05 6.83
CA ILE A 269 1.40 -17.74 7.60
C ILE A 269 0.20 -18.48 6.99
N GLU A 270 0.04 -18.39 5.68
CA GLU A 270 -1.15 -18.90 5.00
C GLU A 270 -1.13 -20.42 4.83
N THR A 271 0.02 -21.03 4.51
CA THR A 271 0.11 -22.45 4.15
C THR A 271 0.55 -23.34 5.31
N VAL A 272 1.50 -22.90 6.12
CA VAL A 272 2.02 -23.72 7.24
C VAL A 272 1.20 -23.49 8.50
N CYS A 273 0.92 -22.24 8.84
CA CYS A 273 0.13 -21.92 10.03
C CYS A 273 -1.39 -22.01 9.79
N ASN A 274 -1.84 -22.20 8.54
CA ASN A 274 -3.25 -22.21 8.14
C ASN A 274 -4.03 -20.99 8.68
N ALA A 275 -3.41 -19.81 8.58
CA ALA A 275 -3.90 -18.54 9.06
C ALA A 275 -3.95 -17.52 7.91
N PRO A 276 -4.97 -17.58 7.03
CA PRO A 276 -5.03 -16.72 5.85
C PRO A 276 -5.06 -15.23 6.18
N ILE A 277 -4.30 -14.47 5.40
CA ILE A 277 -4.37 -13.01 5.39
C ILE A 277 -5.54 -12.63 4.50
N VAL A 278 -6.66 -12.28 5.10
CA VAL A 278 -7.91 -11.99 4.37
C VAL A 278 -8.00 -10.54 3.92
N PHE A 279 -7.19 -9.66 4.51
CA PHE A 279 -7.11 -8.27 4.11
C PHE A 279 -5.74 -7.65 4.45
N GLU A 280 -5.36 -6.64 3.68
CA GLU A 280 -4.13 -5.86 3.88
C GLU A 280 -4.47 -4.38 3.97
N GLU A 281 -3.89 -3.70 4.93
CA GLU A 281 -4.12 -2.28 5.20
C GLU A 281 -3.97 -1.38 3.95
N VAL A 282 -3.05 -1.70 3.08
CA VAL A 282 -2.79 -0.93 1.85
C VAL A 282 -3.95 -0.94 0.84
N ASN A 283 -4.98 -1.77 1.07
CA ASN A 283 -6.20 -1.83 0.28
C ASN A 283 -7.36 -1.02 0.86
N PHE A 284 -7.14 -0.23 1.92
CA PHE A 284 -8.16 0.69 2.42
C PHE A 284 -8.50 1.75 1.37
N VAL A 285 -9.80 1.97 1.17
CA VAL A 285 -10.36 2.98 0.28
C VAL A 285 -11.51 3.66 1.03
N ASP A 286 -11.16 4.61 1.90
CA ASP A 286 -12.10 5.20 2.86
C ASP A 286 -12.21 6.73 2.75
N TRP A 287 -11.82 7.29 1.61
CA TRP A 287 -12.06 8.72 1.34
C TRP A 287 -13.48 8.98 0.84
N ASP A 288 -13.95 10.19 1.12
CA ASP A 288 -15.22 10.71 0.61
C ASP A 288 -15.21 10.82 -0.92
N ARG A 289 -16.40 10.79 -1.52
CA ARG A 289 -16.55 11.00 -2.95
C ARG A 289 -15.91 12.34 -3.37
N LEU A 290 -15.04 12.29 -4.35
CA LEU A 290 -14.42 13.50 -4.91
C LEU A 290 -15.48 14.32 -5.65
N ASP A 291 -15.47 15.64 -5.44
CA ASP A 291 -16.33 16.59 -6.16
C ASP A 291 -15.61 17.04 -7.44
N PRO A 292 -16.10 16.68 -8.64
CA PRO A 292 -15.50 17.13 -9.89
C PRO A 292 -15.59 18.63 -10.13
N ALA A 293 -16.48 19.34 -9.42
CA ALA A 293 -16.59 20.80 -9.51
C ALA A 293 -15.55 21.54 -8.64
N ASP A 294 -15.03 20.84 -7.60
CA ASP A 294 -13.96 21.37 -6.73
C ASP A 294 -12.85 20.33 -6.54
N PRO A 295 -12.11 19.98 -7.61
CA PRO A 295 -11.20 18.85 -7.61
C PRO A 295 -10.02 19.02 -6.65
N TYR A 296 -9.45 20.22 -6.53
CA TYR A 296 -8.28 20.44 -5.68
C TYR A 296 -8.60 20.28 -4.20
N ARG A 297 -9.72 20.84 -3.71
CA ARG A 297 -10.14 20.67 -2.32
C ARG A 297 -10.55 19.21 -2.03
N SER A 298 -11.18 18.55 -3.00
CA SER A 298 -11.52 17.12 -2.88
C SER A 298 -10.27 16.24 -2.77
N LEU A 299 -9.27 16.49 -3.60
CA LEU A 299 -7.99 15.79 -3.53
C LEU A 299 -7.21 16.10 -2.25
N ALA A 300 -7.33 17.35 -1.75
CA ALA A 300 -6.76 17.75 -0.47
C ALA A 300 -7.41 16.96 0.69
N ARG A 301 -8.74 16.84 0.73
CA ARG A 301 -9.45 16.01 1.70
C ARG A 301 -9.02 14.55 1.60
N LYS A 302 -8.95 14.00 0.38
CA LYS A 302 -8.46 12.64 0.14
C LYS A 302 -7.06 12.42 0.73
N LEU A 303 -6.14 13.36 0.58
CA LEU A 303 -4.81 13.28 1.19
C LEU A 303 -4.87 13.23 2.72
N LEU A 304 -5.73 14.04 3.35
CA LEU A 304 -5.88 14.08 4.80
C LEU A 304 -6.52 12.82 5.37
N THR A 305 -7.29 12.06 4.58
CA THR A 305 -7.88 10.77 5.00
C THR A 305 -6.94 9.58 4.87
N VAL A 306 -5.71 9.78 4.39
CA VAL A 306 -4.71 8.71 4.42
C VAL A 306 -4.39 8.35 5.87
N GLY A 307 -4.76 7.14 6.28
CA GLY A 307 -4.63 6.69 7.68
C GLY A 307 -3.21 6.78 8.25
N TYR A 308 -2.19 6.86 7.41
CA TYR A 308 -0.81 7.08 7.85
C TYR A 308 -0.51 8.51 8.35
N LEU A 309 -1.40 9.47 8.11
CA LEU A 309 -1.27 10.83 8.62
C LEU A 309 -1.88 10.99 10.02
N ASP A 310 -2.96 10.26 10.30
CA ASP A 310 -3.65 10.29 11.58
C ASP A 310 -3.71 8.89 12.22
N PRO A 311 -2.96 8.66 13.32
CA PRO A 311 -2.98 7.39 14.04
C PRO A 311 -4.37 6.98 14.53
N LYS A 312 -5.24 7.94 14.92
CA LYS A 312 -6.59 7.63 15.40
C LYS A 312 -7.47 7.14 14.26
N LEU A 313 -7.41 7.82 13.12
CA LEU A 313 -8.14 7.44 11.92
C LEU A 313 -7.67 6.05 11.42
N ARG A 314 -6.37 5.80 11.46
CA ARG A 314 -5.79 4.50 11.13
C ARG A 314 -6.32 3.38 12.02
N VAL A 315 -6.33 3.59 13.33
CA VAL A 315 -6.91 2.64 14.29
C VAL A 315 -8.38 2.40 14.00
N HIS A 316 -9.15 3.47 13.74
CA HIS A 316 -10.57 3.36 13.39
C HIS A 316 -10.79 2.45 12.17
N TYR A 317 -10.06 2.64 11.08
CA TYR A 317 -10.18 1.79 9.88
C TYR A 317 -9.81 0.32 10.16
N ILE A 318 -8.80 0.08 10.98
CA ILE A 318 -8.40 -1.27 11.38
C ILE A 318 -9.52 -1.96 12.16
N LEU A 319 -10.12 -1.27 13.14
CA LEU A 319 -11.21 -1.83 13.97
C LEU A 319 -12.48 -2.10 13.15
N GLU A 320 -12.87 -1.19 12.27
CA GLU A 320 -14.02 -1.39 11.38
C GLU A 320 -13.79 -2.57 10.42
N THR A 321 -12.60 -2.70 9.87
CA THR A 321 -12.26 -3.83 9.01
C THR A 321 -12.24 -5.13 9.80
N ALA A 322 -11.68 -5.13 11.00
CA ALA A 322 -11.64 -6.30 11.87
C ALA A 322 -13.05 -6.84 12.14
N LYS A 323 -14.00 -5.96 12.40
CA LYS A 323 -15.41 -6.30 12.61
C LYS A 323 -16.07 -6.85 11.34
N LYS A 324 -15.92 -6.14 10.20
CA LYS A 324 -16.55 -6.51 8.91
C LYS A 324 -16.00 -7.84 8.37
N ALA A 325 -14.70 -8.01 8.42
CA ALA A 325 -14.00 -9.21 7.93
C ALA A 325 -13.93 -10.35 8.96
N GLN A 326 -14.49 -10.18 10.17
CA GLN A 326 -14.47 -11.16 11.25
C GLN A 326 -13.06 -11.67 11.56
N LEU A 327 -12.14 -10.76 11.82
CA LEU A 327 -10.74 -11.09 12.04
C LEU A 327 -10.49 -11.72 13.41
N ASN A 328 -9.47 -12.58 13.47
CA ASN A 328 -9.03 -13.24 14.71
C ASN A 328 -7.71 -12.65 15.23
N GLY A 329 -7.01 -11.83 14.43
CA GLY A 329 -5.77 -11.19 14.82
C GLY A 329 -5.23 -10.26 13.75
N CYS A 330 -4.25 -9.45 14.12
CA CYS A 330 -3.54 -8.54 13.24
C CYS A 330 -2.04 -8.81 13.29
N ILE A 331 -1.35 -8.59 12.18
CA ILE A 331 0.12 -8.63 12.10
C ILE A 331 0.60 -7.28 11.58
N LEU A 332 1.37 -6.56 12.39
CA LEU A 332 2.06 -5.35 11.99
C LEU A 332 3.51 -5.68 11.62
N TYR A 333 3.86 -5.48 10.35
CA TYR A 333 5.25 -5.58 9.91
C TYR A 333 5.96 -4.24 10.10
N ASN A 334 6.79 -4.19 11.12
CA ASN A 334 7.48 -2.99 11.59
C ASN A 334 8.74 -2.73 10.74
N HIS A 335 8.54 -2.12 9.57
CA HIS A 335 9.62 -1.84 8.63
C HIS A 335 10.71 -0.96 9.23
N GLY A 336 11.97 -1.30 8.91
CA GLY A 336 13.13 -0.58 9.42
C GLY A 336 13.29 -0.68 10.94
N PHE A 337 12.74 -1.74 11.54
CA PHE A 337 12.83 -2.01 12.99
C PHE A 337 12.30 -0.84 13.85
N GLY A 338 11.16 -0.27 13.45
CA GLY A 338 10.51 0.85 14.15
C GLY A 338 11.04 2.24 13.80
N ARG A 339 11.93 2.36 12.82
CA ARG A 339 12.40 3.65 12.31
C ARG A 339 11.50 4.25 11.21
N CYS A 340 10.61 3.44 10.66
CA CYS A 340 9.64 3.93 9.68
C CYS A 340 8.53 4.70 10.38
N SER A 341 8.33 5.96 10.01
CA SER A 341 7.28 6.82 10.58
C SER A 341 5.85 6.26 10.37
N LEU A 342 5.67 5.38 9.39
CA LEU A 342 4.36 4.74 9.11
C LEU A 342 4.07 3.53 10.01
N SER A 343 5.07 3.02 10.71
CA SER A 343 4.96 1.87 11.62
C SER A 343 5.77 2.05 12.89
N ASP A 344 5.85 3.30 13.38
CA ASP A 344 6.65 3.62 14.55
C ASP A 344 6.15 2.93 15.84
N SER A 345 7.01 2.90 16.84
CA SER A 345 6.73 2.25 18.11
C SER A 345 5.59 2.91 18.90
N CYS A 346 5.38 4.22 18.72
CA CYS A 346 4.26 4.93 19.34
C CYS A 346 2.93 4.50 18.76
N PHE A 347 2.83 4.41 17.44
CA PHE A 347 1.65 3.87 16.77
C PHE A 347 1.39 2.41 17.16
N ALA A 348 2.42 1.56 17.13
CA ALA A 348 2.29 0.15 17.51
C ALA A 348 1.79 -0.03 18.95
N LYS A 349 2.25 0.82 19.90
CA LYS A 349 1.76 0.82 21.28
C LYS A 349 0.29 1.21 21.36
N HIS A 350 -0.08 2.32 20.77
CA HIS A 350 -1.47 2.80 20.75
C HIS A 350 -2.41 1.79 20.07
N LEU A 351 -2.02 1.27 18.93
CA LEU A 351 -2.78 0.23 18.24
C LEU A 351 -3.00 -1.01 19.11
N ARG A 352 -1.96 -1.46 19.84
CA ARG A 352 -2.08 -2.61 20.74
C ARG A 352 -3.09 -2.35 21.85
N GLU A 353 -3.06 -1.17 22.48
CA GLU A 353 -4.01 -0.79 23.52
C GLU A 353 -5.45 -0.83 23.01
N GLU A 354 -5.71 -0.29 21.83
CA GLU A 354 -7.04 -0.28 21.22
C GLU A 354 -7.52 -1.68 20.79
N LEU A 355 -6.62 -2.49 20.23
CA LEU A 355 -6.95 -3.86 19.83
C LEU A 355 -7.17 -4.78 21.05
N ASP A 356 -6.42 -4.59 22.13
CA ASP A 356 -6.61 -5.34 23.37
C ASP A 356 -7.98 -5.03 24.00
N ASN A 357 -8.48 -3.79 23.92
CA ASN A 357 -9.81 -3.39 24.39
C ASN A 357 -10.94 -4.17 23.70
N VAL A 358 -10.76 -4.59 22.45
CA VAL A 358 -11.74 -5.39 21.70
C VAL A 358 -11.37 -6.88 21.64
N GLY A 359 -10.32 -7.29 22.31
CA GLY A 359 -9.87 -8.67 22.37
C GLY A 359 -9.22 -9.20 21.09
N LEU A 360 -8.77 -8.33 20.19
CA LEU A 360 -8.12 -8.69 18.94
C LEU A 360 -6.58 -8.67 19.08
N PRO A 361 -5.90 -9.84 19.06
CA PRO A 361 -4.46 -9.92 19.27
C PRO A 361 -3.66 -9.25 18.16
N LEU A 362 -2.56 -8.57 18.52
CA LEU A 362 -1.59 -7.97 17.60
C LEU A 362 -0.22 -8.63 17.73
N LEU A 363 0.29 -9.17 16.63
CA LEU A 363 1.70 -9.55 16.47
C LEU A 363 2.45 -8.40 15.81
N THR A 364 3.55 -7.95 16.41
CA THR A 364 4.49 -7.03 15.76
C THR A 364 5.73 -7.82 15.31
N LEU A 365 6.05 -7.72 14.02
CA LEU A 365 7.22 -8.32 13.39
C LEU A 365 8.20 -7.22 12.99
N ASP A 366 9.41 -7.26 13.52
CA ASP A 366 10.46 -6.35 13.11
C ASP A 366 11.19 -6.89 11.89
N GLY A 367 11.46 -6.04 10.91
CA GLY A 367 12.18 -6.43 9.71
C GLY A 367 12.38 -5.30 8.71
N ASP A 368 12.78 -5.65 7.52
CA ASP A 368 12.98 -4.71 6.42
C ASP A 368 12.22 -5.18 5.18
N CYS A 369 11.52 -4.27 4.51
CA CYS A 369 10.73 -4.60 3.32
C CYS A 369 11.57 -4.84 2.06
N MET A 370 12.81 -4.35 2.03
CA MET A 370 13.68 -4.37 0.84
C MET A 370 14.96 -5.16 1.06
N ASP A 371 15.51 -5.15 2.29
CA ASP A 371 16.78 -5.76 2.62
C ASP A 371 16.57 -7.21 3.07
N PRO A 372 16.99 -8.20 2.26
CA PRO A 372 16.78 -9.62 2.56
C PRO A 372 17.78 -10.19 3.58
N THR A 373 18.68 -9.39 4.11
CA THR A 373 19.68 -9.84 5.12
C THR A 373 19.08 -9.98 6.52
N THR A 374 17.83 -9.57 6.69
CA THR A 374 17.10 -9.76 7.96
C THR A 374 16.81 -11.24 8.24
N ASP A 375 16.91 -11.66 9.51
CA ASP A 375 16.74 -13.05 9.90
C ASP A 375 15.28 -13.54 9.76
N PRO A 376 14.96 -14.38 8.77
CA PRO A 376 13.61 -14.91 8.60
C PRO A 376 13.24 -15.96 9.66
N CYS A 377 14.21 -16.64 10.28
CA CYS A 377 13.94 -17.74 11.24
C CYS A 377 13.27 -17.20 12.50
N SER A 378 13.77 -16.09 13.05
CA SER A 378 13.16 -15.43 14.21
C SER A 378 11.72 -14.97 13.90
N THR A 379 11.49 -14.42 12.72
CA THR A 379 10.17 -14.00 12.24
C THR A 379 9.20 -15.19 12.16
N LEU A 380 9.60 -16.30 11.55
CA LEU A 380 8.76 -17.50 11.42
C LEU A 380 8.40 -18.11 12.79
N THR A 381 9.34 -18.12 13.75
CA THR A 381 9.07 -18.58 15.13
C THR A 381 8.03 -17.72 15.84
N LYS A 382 8.12 -16.38 15.72
CA LYS A 382 7.13 -15.48 16.30
C LYS A 382 5.74 -15.70 15.70
N ILE A 383 5.66 -15.93 14.38
CA ILE A 383 4.40 -16.23 13.68
C ILE A 383 3.79 -17.54 14.19
N SER A 384 4.57 -18.64 14.29
CA SER A 384 4.06 -19.90 14.81
C SER A 384 3.51 -19.74 16.21
N SER A 385 4.26 -19.11 17.12
CA SER A 385 3.82 -18.90 18.50
C SER A 385 2.54 -18.04 18.56
N PHE A 386 2.42 -17.04 17.71
CA PHE A 386 1.22 -16.21 17.62
C PHE A 386 0.01 -17.01 17.17
N THR A 387 0.11 -17.77 16.08
CA THR A 387 -0.98 -18.60 15.56
C THR A 387 -1.39 -19.71 16.53
N GLU A 388 -0.44 -20.31 17.24
CA GLU A 388 -0.72 -21.26 18.32
C GLU A 388 -1.50 -20.61 19.47
N SER A 389 -1.17 -19.38 19.83
CA SER A 389 -1.91 -18.63 20.87
C SER A 389 -3.36 -18.33 20.49
N LEU A 390 -3.63 -18.10 19.19
CA LEU A 390 -4.99 -17.95 18.68
C LEU A 390 -5.79 -19.24 18.80
N ASN A 391 -5.16 -20.41 18.56
CA ASN A 391 -5.77 -21.72 18.79
C ASN A 391 -6.18 -21.92 20.26
N ALA A 392 -5.29 -21.59 21.19
CA ALA A 392 -5.56 -21.73 22.62
C ALA A 392 -6.75 -20.88 23.07
N LYS A 393 -6.89 -19.64 22.60
CA LYS A 393 -8.05 -18.78 22.86
C LYS A 393 -9.35 -19.37 22.30
N LYS A 394 -9.34 -19.95 21.11
CA LYS A 394 -10.51 -20.60 20.50
C LYS A 394 -10.96 -21.80 21.34
N PHE A 395 -10.05 -22.63 21.82
CA PHE A 395 -10.35 -23.75 22.71
C PHE A 395 -10.86 -23.29 24.08
N GLY A 396 -10.25 -22.27 24.70
CA GLY A 396 -10.71 -21.71 25.98
C GLY A 396 -12.15 -21.20 25.93
N ASN A 397 -12.53 -20.50 24.87
CA ASN A 397 -13.89 -20.02 24.65
C ASN A 397 -14.89 -21.16 24.41
N MET A 398 -14.47 -22.25 23.77
CA MET A 398 -15.31 -23.44 23.55
C MET A 398 -15.60 -24.18 24.86
N PHE A 399 -14.60 -24.34 25.74
CA PHE A 399 -14.76 -24.93 27.06
C PHE A 399 -15.53 -24.03 28.05
N GLY A 400 -15.42 -22.71 27.91
CA GLY A 400 -16.21 -21.75 28.69
C GLY A 400 -17.73 -21.82 28.38
N ARG A 401 -18.07 -22.06 27.13
CA ARG A 401 -19.49 -22.28 26.72
C ARG A 401 -20.09 -23.62 27.18
N ILE A 402 -19.24 -24.64 27.36
CA ILE A 402 -19.68 -25.95 27.86
C ILE A 402 -19.91 -25.93 29.39
N LYS A 403 -19.24 -25.04 30.13
CA LYS A 403 -19.42 -24.89 31.59
C LYS A 403 -20.55 -23.97 31.99
N GLY A 404 -21.19 -23.28 31.07
CA GLY A 404 -22.33 -22.38 31.28
C GLY A 404 -23.66 -22.87 30.70
N ALA A 405 -23.76 -24.15 30.32
CA ALA A 405 -24.98 -24.78 29.84
C ALA A 405 -25.52 -25.75 30.90
#